data_360b57eb6698ce2faaa3bc677c1f518f
#
_entry.id   360b57eb6698ce2faaa3bc677c1f518f
#
_cell.length_a   1.000
_cell.length_b   1.000
_cell.length_c   1.000
_cell.angle_alpha   90.00
_cell.angle_beta   90.00
_cell.angle_gamma   90.00
#
_symmetry.space_group_name_H-M   'P 1'
#
loop_
_entity.id
_entity.type
_entity.pdbx_description
1 polymer ?
#
loop_
_entity_poly.entity_id
_entity_poly.type
_entity_poly.pdbx_seq_one_letter_code
_entity_poly.pdbx_strand_id
1 'polypeptide(L)'
;MPVYRLTASSIISSFRVSGKRHLLLTGGRGTGKTTLLRALVPLLCPGAQEITTAAYPADRVEIRESVGGKIAVIGRFDPALPPGEDRMRPVADGFLLLGVLALHRMAAGESEWAVLDELGYLENSCPEFRQAVEALLDAKRVLAIVRKQDTPFLTALCARQDAFVVDLDDPAPALGCVVMASGLGRRFGGNKLMAD
;
A
#
# COMPACT_ATOMS: atom_id res chain seq x y z
N MET A 1 -18.49 -13.35 -17.95
CA MET A 1 -18.13 -12.00 -17.50
C MET A 1 -16.66 -11.77 -17.74
N PRO A 2 -16.23 -10.67 -18.34
CA PRO A 2 -14.81 -10.37 -18.47
C PRO A 2 -14.23 -10.20 -17.06
N VAL A 3 -13.23 -11.01 -16.72
CA VAL A 3 -12.48 -10.86 -15.47
C VAL A 3 -11.56 -9.66 -15.67
N TYR A 4 -11.92 -8.51 -15.13
CA TYR A 4 -11.02 -7.35 -15.10
C TYR A 4 -9.86 -7.68 -14.17
N ARG A 5 -8.71 -8.00 -14.74
CA ARG A 5 -7.47 -8.10 -13.98
C ARG A 5 -6.94 -6.70 -13.74
N LEU A 6 -6.75 -6.33 -12.48
CA LEU A 6 -5.98 -5.14 -12.12
C LEU A 6 -4.57 -5.28 -12.66
N THR A 7 -4.17 -4.38 -13.55
CA THR A 7 -2.81 -4.29 -14.06
C THR A 7 -2.14 -3.05 -13.50
N ALA A 8 -0.80 -3.04 -13.42
CA ALA A 8 -0.06 -1.85 -12.99
C ALA A 8 -0.46 -0.62 -13.82
N SER A 9 -0.61 -0.78 -15.15
CA SER A 9 -1.00 0.33 -16.03
C SER A 9 -2.40 0.88 -15.72
N SER A 10 -3.39 0.02 -15.47
CA SER A 10 -4.75 0.47 -15.13
C SER A 10 -4.79 1.21 -13.79
N ILE A 11 -4.05 0.72 -12.79
CA ILE A 11 -3.93 1.36 -11.48
C ILE A 11 -3.26 2.73 -11.61
N ILE A 12 -2.14 2.84 -12.35
CA ILE A 12 -1.45 4.11 -12.57
C ILE A 12 -2.38 5.12 -13.24
N SER A 13 -3.14 4.70 -14.25
CA SER A 13 -4.09 5.58 -14.93
C SER A 13 -5.16 6.09 -13.98
N SER A 14 -5.80 5.21 -13.19
CA SER A 14 -6.81 5.58 -12.21
C SER A 14 -6.23 6.47 -11.09
N PHE A 15 -5.04 6.14 -10.59
CA PHE A 15 -4.34 6.92 -9.60
C PHE A 15 -4.05 8.35 -10.08
N ARG A 16 -3.55 8.51 -11.30
CA ARG A 16 -3.28 9.83 -11.89
C ARG A 16 -4.55 10.67 -12.03
N VAL A 17 -5.64 10.06 -12.50
CA VAL A 17 -6.94 10.74 -12.64
C VAL A 17 -7.53 11.12 -11.29
N SER A 18 -7.27 10.35 -10.24
CA SER A 18 -7.77 10.63 -8.88
C SER A 18 -7.22 11.91 -8.28
N GLY A 19 -6.09 12.40 -8.75
CA GLY A 19 -5.38 13.55 -8.16
C GLY A 19 -4.81 13.29 -6.76
N LYS A 20 -4.87 12.04 -6.28
CA LYS A 20 -4.36 11.67 -4.95
C LYS A 20 -2.84 11.66 -4.91
N ARG A 21 -2.30 11.81 -3.70
CA ARG A 21 -0.86 11.90 -3.48
C ARG A 21 -0.20 10.54 -3.26
N HIS A 22 -0.86 9.65 -2.51
CA HIS A 22 -0.34 8.35 -2.13
C HIS A 22 -1.10 7.23 -2.83
N LEU A 23 -0.42 6.11 -3.11
CA LEU A 23 -1.03 4.90 -3.62
C LEU A 23 -0.84 3.78 -2.59
N LEU A 24 -1.94 3.29 -2.03
CA LEU A 24 -1.95 2.22 -1.03
C LEU A 24 -2.58 0.96 -1.62
N LEU A 25 -1.89 -0.16 -1.48
CA LEU A 25 -2.38 -1.48 -1.88
C LEU A 25 -2.79 -2.24 -0.63
N THR A 26 -4.00 -2.78 -0.60
CA THR A 26 -4.49 -3.63 0.47
C THR A 26 -5.12 -4.90 -0.07
N GLY A 27 -5.50 -5.83 0.80
CA GLY A 27 -6.11 -7.10 0.44
C GLY A 27 -5.58 -8.24 1.31
N GLY A 28 -6.23 -9.39 1.25
CA GLY A 28 -5.90 -10.58 1.99
C GLY A 28 -4.50 -11.15 1.69
N ARG A 29 -4.13 -12.16 2.46
CA ARG A 29 -2.86 -12.87 2.24
C ARG A 29 -2.88 -13.60 0.89
N GLY A 30 -1.78 -13.49 0.14
CA GLY A 30 -1.64 -14.18 -1.15
C GLY A 30 -2.36 -13.53 -2.34
N THR A 31 -2.99 -12.37 -2.19
CA THR A 31 -3.69 -11.65 -3.28
C THR A 31 -2.77 -11.03 -4.33
N GLY A 32 -1.44 -11.10 -4.13
CA GLY A 32 -0.47 -10.60 -5.10
C GLY A 32 -0.03 -9.15 -4.88
N LYS A 33 -0.25 -8.57 -3.70
CA LYS A 33 0.14 -7.18 -3.37
C LYS A 33 1.60 -6.88 -3.69
N THR A 34 2.54 -7.69 -3.18
CA THR A 34 3.98 -7.50 -3.42
C THR A 34 4.33 -7.65 -4.90
N THR A 35 3.70 -8.60 -5.62
CA THR A 35 3.88 -8.75 -7.08
C THR A 35 3.45 -7.49 -7.81
N LEU A 36 2.31 -6.93 -7.44
CA LEU A 36 1.77 -5.71 -8.03
C LEU A 36 2.64 -4.50 -7.68
N LEU A 37 3.07 -4.36 -6.42
CA LEU A 37 3.98 -3.31 -5.99
C LEU A 37 5.28 -3.35 -6.80
N ARG A 38 5.88 -4.53 -6.98
CA ARG A 38 7.09 -4.71 -7.82
C ARG A 38 6.88 -4.31 -9.28
N ALA A 39 5.68 -4.47 -9.81
CA ALA A 39 5.34 -4.00 -11.16
C ALA A 39 5.10 -2.48 -11.22
N LEU A 40 4.63 -1.87 -10.13
CA LEU A 40 4.35 -0.43 -10.04
C LEU A 40 5.61 0.41 -9.82
N VAL A 41 6.56 -0.06 -8.99
CA VAL A 41 7.77 0.69 -8.62
C VAL A 41 8.53 1.23 -9.83
N PRO A 42 8.94 0.42 -10.82
CA PRO A 42 9.71 0.93 -11.97
C PRO A 42 8.93 1.90 -12.86
N LEU A 43 7.59 1.87 -12.83
CA LEU A 43 6.72 2.69 -13.67
C LEU A 43 6.29 4.00 -13.00
N LEU A 44 6.19 4.00 -11.68
CA LEU A 44 5.64 5.12 -10.91
C LEU A 44 6.71 5.88 -10.12
N CYS A 45 7.66 5.17 -9.55
CA CYS A 45 8.63 5.72 -8.61
C CYS A 45 10.04 5.10 -8.78
N PRO A 46 10.63 5.13 -10.00
CA PRO A 46 11.95 4.56 -10.24
C PRO A 46 13.00 5.23 -9.33
N GLY A 47 13.85 4.42 -8.69
CA GLY A 47 14.88 4.91 -7.78
C GLY A 47 14.40 5.36 -6.40
N ALA A 48 13.13 5.18 -6.08
CA ALA A 48 12.62 5.45 -4.74
C ALA A 48 13.32 4.57 -3.69
N GLN A 49 13.56 5.14 -2.52
CA GLN A 49 14.02 4.38 -1.37
C GLN A 49 12.89 3.49 -0.85
N GLU A 50 13.26 2.30 -0.41
CA GLU A 50 12.30 1.27 0.02
C GLU A 50 12.62 0.76 1.42
N ILE A 51 11.58 0.55 2.21
CA ILE A 51 11.59 -0.27 3.41
C ILE A 51 10.74 -1.50 3.12
N THR A 52 11.31 -2.70 3.34
CA THR A 52 10.59 -3.96 3.18
C THR A 52 10.51 -4.70 4.50
N THR A 53 9.42 -5.44 4.72
CA THR A 53 9.30 -6.41 5.81
C THR A 53 9.32 -7.83 5.27
N ALA A 54 10.03 -8.72 5.97
CA ALA A 54 10.11 -10.14 5.65
C ALA A 54 9.67 -10.96 6.85
N ALA A 55 8.62 -11.76 6.68
CA ALA A 55 8.13 -12.67 7.71
C ALA A 55 8.75 -14.06 7.52
N TYR A 56 9.37 -14.56 8.57
CA TYR A 56 9.87 -15.93 8.69
C TYR A 56 8.90 -16.70 9.60
N PRO A 57 8.11 -17.63 9.07
CA PRO A 57 7.06 -18.32 9.82
C PRO A 57 7.63 -19.02 11.06
N ALA A 58 6.92 -18.88 12.19
CA ALA A 58 7.31 -19.42 13.50
C ALA A 58 8.72 -19.03 13.98
N ASP A 59 9.26 -17.91 13.52
CA ASP A 59 10.57 -17.39 13.94
C ASP A 59 10.50 -15.88 14.19
N ARG A 60 10.52 -15.06 13.14
CA ARG A 60 10.64 -13.60 13.28
C ARG A 60 10.06 -12.82 12.11
N VAL A 61 9.91 -11.52 12.30
CA VAL A 61 9.69 -10.53 11.25
C VAL A 61 10.87 -9.56 11.24
N GLU A 62 11.43 -9.33 10.07
CA GLU A 62 12.53 -8.39 9.85
C GLU A 62 12.05 -7.18 9.07
N ILE A 63 12.63 -6.02 9.37
CA ILE A 63 12.58 -4.82 8.54
C ILE A 63 13.95 -4.64 7.86
N ARG A 64 13.93 -4.24 6.60
CA ARG A 64 15.12 -3.99 5.79
C ARG A 64 14.99 -2.67 5.04
N GLU A 65 16.03 -1.85 5.10
CA GLU A 65 16.15 -0.66 4.26
C GLU A 65 16.90 -0.96 2.94
N SER A 66 16.49 -0.33 1.84
CA SER A 66 17.16 -0.48 0.54
C SER A 66 18.53 0.21 0.49
N VAL A 67 18.69 1.32 1.23
CA VAL A 67 19.93 2.08 1.30
C VAL A 67 20.80 1.51 2.41
N GLY A 68 21.96 0.95 2.04
CA GLY A 68 22.89 0.34 2.98
C GLY A 68 22.52 -1.11 3.37
N GLY A 69 21.35 -1.62 3.00
CA GLY A 69 20.95 -3.00 3.18
C GLY A 69 20.84 -3.45 4.64
N LYS A 70 20.70 -2.52 5.60
CA LYS A 70 20.58 -2.84 7.02
C LYS A 70 19.28 -3.59 7.32
N ILE A 71 19.35 -4.50 8.28
CA ILE A 71 18.25 -5.36 8.69
C ILE A 71 18.11 -5.29 10.21
N ALA A 72 16.86 -5.24 10.70
CA ALA A 72 16.55 -5.36 12.13
C ALA A 72 15.32 -6.24 12.34
N VAL A 73 15.28 -6.95 13.45
CA VAL A 73 14.11 -7.76 13.85
C VAL A 73 13.09 -6.84 14.52
N ILE A 74 11.86 -6.84 14.00
CA ILE A 74 10.73 -6.04 14.52
C ILE A 74 9.64 -6.89 15.17
N GLY A 75 9.71 -8.22 15.01
CA GLY A 75 8.79 -9.16 15.64
C GLY A 75 9.45 -10.50 15.91
N ARG A 76 9.12 -11.16 17.00
CA ARG A 76 9.52 -12.52 17.34
C ARG A 76 8.31 -13.39 17.59
N PHE A 77 8.36 -14.61 17.06
CA PHE A 77 7.31 -15.59 17.30
C PHE A 77 7.23 -15.95 18.79
N ASP A 78 6.01 -15.98 19.31
CA ASP A 78 5.72 -16.39 20.67
C ASP A 78 4.71 -17.55 20.67
N PRO A 79 5.16 -18.78 20.97
CA PRO A 79 4.28 -19.95 21.01
C PRO A 79 3.24 -19.87 22.14
N ALA A 80 3.43 -19.02 23.15
CA ALA A 80 2.48 -18.83 24.25
C ALA A 80 1.25 -18.00 23.86
N LEU A 81 1.32 -17.26 22.74
CA LEU A 81 0.17 -16.52 22.21
C LEU A 81 -0.87 -17.49 21.61
N PRO A 82 -2.17 -17.15 21.69
CA PRO A 82 -3.23 -17.95 21.08
C PRO A 82 -2.95 -18.25 19.61
N PRO A 83 -3.39 -19.43 19.11
CA PRO A 83 -3.30 -19.73 17.68
C PRO A 83 -4.02 -18.66 16.85
N GLY A 84 -3.36 -18.19 15.77
CA GLY A 84 -3.89 -17.14 14.91
C GLY A 84 -2.78 -16.51 14.07
N GLU A 85 -3.12 -15.44 13.34
CA GLU A 85 -2.16 -14.74 12.49
C GLU A 85 -1.18 -13.83 13.27
N ASP A 86 -1.55 -13.41 14.50
CA ASP A 86 -0.86 -12.38 15.26
C ASP A 86 0.01 -12.97 16.40
N ARG A 87 0.77 -14.04 16.07
CA ARG A 87 1.63 -14.72 17.05
C ARG A 87 3.05 -14.17 17.11
N MET A 88 3.24 -12.92 16.69
CA MET A 88 4.52 -12.23 16.79
C MET A 88 4.45 -11.16 17.87
N ARG A 89 5.39 -11.21 18.83
CA ARG A 89 5.61 -10.10 19.75
C ARG A 89 6.46 -9.03 19.09
N PRO A 90 6.07 -7.76 19.17
CA PRO A 90 6.86 -6.65 18.62
C PRO A 90 8.19 -6.52 19.36
N VAL A 91 9.22 -6.12 18.60
CA VAL A 91 10.57 -5.82 19.08
C VAL A 91 10.83 -4.33 18.84
N ALA A 92 10.66 -3.53 19.89
CA ALA A 92 10.73 -2.06 19.79
C ALA A 92 12.07 -1.56 19.23
N ASP A 93 13.19 -2.16 19.63
CA ASP A 93 14.52 -1.76 19.20
C ASP A 93 14.68 -1.81 17.67
N GLY A 94 14.11 -2.82 17.00
CA GLY A 94 14.15 -2.91 15.54
C GLY A 94 13.43 -1.76 14.86
N PHE A 95 12.30 -1.35 15.40
CA PHE A 95 11.59 -0.17 14.91
C PHE A 95 12.37 1.12 15.18
N LEU A 96 12.85 1.32 16.41
CA LEU A 96 13.50 2.57 16.81
C LEU A 96 14.87 2.74 16.15
N LEU A 97 15.72 1.72 16.20
CA LEU A 97 17.12 1.80 15.76
C LEU A 97 17.30 1.70 14.24
N LEU A 98 16.33 1.13 13.53
CA LEU A 98 16.38 1.05 12.07
C LEU A 98 15.17 1.69 11.40
N GLY A 99 13.96 1.26 11.74
CA GLY A 99 12.75 1.68 11.05
C GLY A 99 12.54 3.19 11.08
N VAL A 100 12.51 3.79 12.27
CA VAL A 100 12.32 5.25 12.45
C VAL A 100 13.43 6.03 11.76
N LEU A 101 14.69 5.61 11.93
CA LEU A 101 15.82 6.30 11.32
C LEU A 101 15.79 6.19 9.78
N ALA A 102 15.36 5.06 9.23
CA ALA A 102 15.22 4.88 7.79
C ALA A 102 14.09 5.77 7.24
N LEU A 103 12.94 5.83 7.90
CA LEU A 103 11.83 6.70 7.51
C LEU A 103 12.23 8.18 7.53
N HIS A 104 12.94 8.63 8.54
CA HIS A 104 13.47 10.02 8.61
C HIS A 104 14.46 10.31 7.47
N ARG A 105 15.37 9.37 7.15
CA ARG A 105 16.28 9.52 5.99
C ARG A 105 15.50 9.61 4.68
N MET A 106 14.48 8.77 4.51
CA MET A 106 13.62 8.81 3.32
C MET A 106 12.88 10.14 3.22
N ALA A 107 12.33 10.66 4.33
CA ALA A 107 11.66 11.94 4.37
C ALA A 107 12.57 13.11 4.00
N ALA A 108 13.84 13.09 4.45
CA ALA A 108 14.85 14.10 4.16
C ALA A 108 15.54 13.93 2.81
N GLY A 109 15.46 12.75 2.17
CA GLY A 109 16.14 12.42 0.91
C GLY A 109 15.58 13.21 -0.29
N GLU A 110 16.30 13.14 -1.42
CA GLU A 110 15.92 13.89 -2.64
C GLU A 110 14.77 13.26 -3.44
N SER A 111 14.55 11.94 -3.29
CA SER A 111 13.49 11.24 -4.00
C SER A 111 12.11 11.81 -3.65
N GLU A 112 11.29 12.09 -4.66
CA GLU A 112 9.88 12.49 -4.48
C GLU A 112 9.04 11.37 -3.85
N TRP A 113 9.44 10.10 -4.10
CA TRP A 113 8.70 8.92 -3.70
C TRP A 113 9.44 8.09 -2.65
N ALA A 114 8.65 7.43 -1.82
CA ALA A 114 9.07 6.39 -0.89
C ALA A 114 8.21 5.14 -1.06
N VAL A 115 8.79 3.96 -0.81
CA VAL A 115 8.10 2.66 -0.93
C VAL A 115 8.14 1.93 0.41
N LEU A 116 6.97 1.42 0.85
CA LEU A 116 6.83 0.65 2.09
C LEU A 116 6.14 -0.71 1.80
N ASP A 117 6.85 -1.81 1.99
CA ASP A 117 6.36 -3.17 1.78
C ASP A 117 6.67 -4.05 3.01
N GLU A 118 5.79 -4.26 3.92
CA GLU A 118 4.38 -4.01 4.15
C GLU A 118 4.23 -3.32 5.52
N LEU A 119 3.19 -2.48 5.71
CA LEU A 119 2.76 -1.97 7.02
C LEU A 119 1.71 -2.93 7.62
N GLY A 120 1.94 -3.40 8.84
CA GLY A 120 1.11 -4.41 9.50
C GLY A 120 0.71 -4.05 10.94
N TYR A 121 0.36 -5.05 11.73
CA TYR A 121 -0.11 -4.85 13.11
C TYR A 121 1.02 -4.61 14.11
N LEU A 122 2.25 -5.03 13.82
CA LEU A 122 3.38 -4.86 14.72
C LEU A 122 3.68 -3.38 14.96
N GLU A 123 3.42 -2.53 13.98
CA GLU A 123 3.61 -1.08 14.01
C GLU A 123 2.71 -0.39 15.05
N ASN A 124 1.59 -1.02 15.43
CA ASN A 124 0.72 -0.47 16.48
C ASN A 124 1.42 -0.34 17.83
N SER A 125 2.41 -1.18 18.09
CA SER A 125 3.15 -1.20 19.36
C SER A 125 4.25 -0.14 19.45
N CYS A 126 4.58 0.56 18.35
CA CYS A 126 5.64 1.56 18.30
C CYS A 126 5.09 2.91 17.83
N PRO A 127 4.67 3.79 18.75
CA PRO A 127 4.15 5.12 18.40
C PRO A 127 5.11 5.95 17.57
N GLU A 128 6.40 5.89 17.87
CA GLU A 128 7.45 6.65 17.17
C GLU A 128 7.56 6.22 15.71
N PHE A 129 7.42 4.92 15.42
CA PHE A 129 7.42 4.44 14.05
C PHE A 129 6.18 4.92 13.29
N ARG A 130 5.01 4.89 13.92
CA ARG A 130 3.78 5.42 13.31
C ARG A 130 3.88 6.91 13.01
N GLN A 131 4.42 7.71 13.95
CA GLN A 131 4.67 9.14 13.73
C GLN A 131 5.66 9.38 12.59
N ALA A 132 6.71 8.55 12.50
CA ALA A 132 7.67 8.65 11.39
C ALA A 132 7.06 8.28 10.03
N VAL A 133 6.10 7.33 9.98
CA VAL A 133 5.34 7.03 8.76
C VAL A 133 4.45 8.20 8.37
N GLU A 134 3.75 8.82 9.33
CA GLU A 134 2.92 10.00 9.08
C GLU A 134 3.77 11.17 8.57
N ALA A 135 4.91 11.45 9.20
CA ALA A 135 5.86 12.46 8.74
C ALA A 135 6.39 12.19 7.32
N LEU A 136 6.62 10.91 6.97
CA LEU A 136 7.00 10.52 5.62
C LEU A 136 5.88 10.81 4.62
N LEU A 137 4.62 10.48 4.95
CA LEU A 137 3.45 10.78 4.11
C LEU A 137 3.30 12.29 3.87
N ASP A 138 3.56 13.11 4.90
CA ASP A 138 3.51 14.57 4.75
C ASP A 138 4.65 15.11 3.85
N ALA A 139 5.83 14.52 3.94
CA ALA A 139 7.02 14.95 3.19
C ALA A 139 7.07 14.43 1.75
N LYS A 140 6.65 13.18 1.51
CA LYS A 140 6.86 12.43 0.26
C LYS A 140 5.55 11.89 -0.31
N ARG A 141 5.56 11.53 -1.58
CA ARG A 141 4.57 10.61 -2.15
C ARG A 141 4.94 9.19 -1.72
N VAL A 142 3.95 8.39 -1.37
CA VAL A 142 4.20 7.04 -0.85
C VAL A 142 3.44 6.01 -1.68
N LEU A 143 4.14 4.97 -2.10
CA LEU A 143 3.56 3.72 -2.58
C LEU A 143 3.73 2.68 -1.46
N ALA A 144 2.64 2.18 -0.89
CA ALA A 144 2.73 1.25 0.22
C ALA A 144 1.78 0.06 0.09
N ILE A 145 2.19 -1.06 0.67
CA ILE A 145 1.29 -2.15 1.03
C ILE A 145 0.84 -1.93 2.47
N VAL A 146 -0.47 -1.92 2.66
CA VAL A 146 -1.11 -1.85 3.98
C VAL A 146 -1.85 -3.16 4.20
N ARG A 147 -1.47 -3.89 5.24
CA ARG A 147 -2.10 -5.17 5.59
C ARG A 147 -3.58 -4.96 5.89
N LYS A 148 -4.44 -5.83 5.36
CA LYS A 148 -5.88 -5.77 5.61
C LYS A 148 -6.18 -6.32 7.00
N GLN A 149 -6.07 -5.46 7.99
CA GLN A 149 -6.38 -5.73 9.40
C GLN A 149 -7.05 -4.51 10.02
N ASP A 150 -8.02 -4.75 10.89
CA ASP A 150 -8.73 -3.69 11.60
C ASP A 150 -7.90 -3.23 12.82
N THR A 151 -6.99 -2.29 12.57
CA THR A 151 -6.24 -1.60 13.61
C THR A 151 -6.37 -0.10 13.41
N PRO A 152 -6.38 0.71 14.50
CA PRO A 152 -6.54 2.16 14.37
C PRO A 152 -5.56 2.80 13.38
N PHE A 153 -4.30 2.37 13.39
CA PHE A 153 -3.27 2.91 12.50
C PHE A 153 -3.51 2.57 11.03
N LEU A 154 -3.73 1.29 10.71
CA LEU A 154 -3.92 0.86 9.32
C LEU A 154 -5.24 1.39 8.74
N THR A 155 -6.29 1.44 9.56
CA THR A 155 -7.58 2.02 9.18
C THR A 155 -7.43 3.52 8.89
N ALA A 156 -6.70 4.27 9.73
CA ALA A 156 -6.44 5.68 9.51
C ALA A 156 -5.65 5.93 8.22
N LEU A 157 -4.64 5.11 7.92
CA LEU A 157 -3.89 5.22 6.66
C LEU A 157 -4.79 5.04 5.43
N CYS A 158 -5.65 4.02 5.44
CA CYS A 158 -6.58 3.77 4.34
C CYS A 158 -7.70 4.82 4.23
N ALA A 159 -8.03 5.52 5.32
CA ALA A 159 -9.04 6.58 5.35
C ALA A 159 -8.51 7.97 4.97
N ARG A 160 -7.21 8.12 4.71
CA ARG A 160 -6.61 9.41 4.32
C ARG A 160 -7.25 9.96 3.05
N GLN A 161 -7.58 11.25 3.08
CA GLN A 161 -8.20 11.94 1.94
C GLN A 161 -7.26 12.07 0.73
N ASP A 162 -5.95 12.05 0.96
CA ASP A 162 -4.90 12.15 -0.06
C ASP A 162 -4.38 10.78 -0.54
N ALA A 163 -4.96 9.69 -0.06
CA ALA A 163 -4.61 8.32 -0.48
C ALA A 163 -5.60 7.78 -1.53
N PHE A 164 -5.05 7.11 -2.55
CA PHE A 164 -5.77 6.25 -3.47
C PHE A 164 -5.55 4.81 -3.03
N VAL A 165 -6.60 4.19 -2.51
CA VAL A 165 -6.54 2.83 -1.96
C VAL A 165 -7.05 1.84 -3.00
N VAL A 166 -6.27 0.79 -3.27
CA VAL A 166 -6.63 -0.33 -4.13
C VAL A 166 -6.74 -1.58 -3.26
N ASP A 167 -7.96 -2.05 -3.05
CA ASP A 167 -8.21 -3.32 -2.37
C ASP A 167 -8.24 -4.46 -3.40
N LEU A 168 -7.28 -5.38 -3.31
CA LEU A 168 -7.15 -6.48 -4.25
C LEU A 168 -8.22 -7.58 -4.04
N ASP A 169 -8.92 -7.56 -2.92
CA ASP A 169 -10.07 -8.46 -2.69
C ASP A 169 -11.35 -7.90 -3.32
N ASP A 170 -11.45 -6.58 -3.43
CA ASP A 170 -12.57 -5.89 -4.09
C ASP A 170 -12.05 -4.82 -5.07
N PRO A 171 -11.61 -5.23 -6.25
CA PRO A 171 -11.07 -4.31 -7.25
C PRO A 171 -12.14 -3.44 -7.93
N ALA A 172 -13.44 -3.70 -7.72
CA ALA A 172 -14.52 -3.00 -8.40
C ALA A 172 -14.56 -1.48 -8.14
N PRO A 173 -14.30 -0.97 -6.92
CA PRO A 173 -14.28 0.47 -6.66
C PRO A 173 -13.18 1.24 -7.40
N ALA A 174 -12.12 0.56 -7.85
CA ALA A 174 -11.01 1.20 -8.56
C ALA A 174 -11.30 1.46 -10.05
N LEU A 175 -12.44 1.00 -10.58
CA LEU A 175 -12.83 1.10 -11.99
C LEU A 175 -14.12 1.88 -12.13
N GLY A 176 -14.03 3.19 -12.41
CA GLY A 176 -15.14 4.00 -12.88
C GLY A 176 -15.28 3.88 -14.39
N CYS A 177 -16.44 3.48 -14.90
CA CYS A 177 -16.77 3.56 -16.32
C CYS A 177 -17.66 4.79 -16.55
N VAL A 178 -17.18 5.77 -17.31
CA VAL A 178 -17.99 6.89 -17.79
C VAL A 178 -18.42 6.57 -19.21
N VAL A 179 -19.70 6.23 -19.38
CA VAL A 179 -20.29 6.08 -20.71
C VAL A 179 -20.70 7.47 -21.22
N MET A 180 -19.91 8.02 -22.14
CA MET A 180 -20.24 9.26 -22.83
C MET A 180 -21.25 8.96 -23.95
N ALA A 181 -22.51 9.18 -23.67
CA ALA A 181 -23.60 9.03 -24.65
C ALA A 181 -24.09 10.43 -25.08
N SER A 182 -23.34 11.10 -25.92
CA SER A 182 -23.72 12.39 -26.52
C SER A 182 -24.04 12.22 -27.99
N GLY A 183 -25.26 11.86 -28.33
CA GLY A 183 -25.70 11.80 -29.72
C GLY A 183 -27.19 11.65 -29.81
N LEU A 184 -27.87 12.68 -30.27
CA LEU A 184 -29.23 12.54 -30.79
C LEU A 184 -29.13 11.57 -31.97
N GLY A 185 -29.59 10.34 -31.81
CA GLY A 185 -29.62 9.29 -32.82
C GLY A 185 -30.53 9.62 -34.01
N ARG A 186 -30.26 10.74 -34.69
CA ARG A 186 -31.09 11.26 -35.77
C ARG A 186 -31.32 10.24 -36.88
N ARG A 187 -30.41 9.29 -37.08
CA ARG A 187 -30.56 8.18 -38.04
C ARG A 187 -31.40 7.03 -37.52
N PHE A 188 -31.70 6.97 -36.22
CA PHE A 188 -32.51 5.93 -35.58
C PHE A 188 -33.86 6.43 -35.07
N GLY A 189 -34.19 7.69 -35.32
CA GLY A 189 -35.49 8.27 -34.86
C GLY A 189 -35.61 8.39 -33.35
N GLY A 190 -34.53 8.17 -32.57
CA GLY A 190 -34.52 8.21 -31.12
C GLY A 190 -33.16 7.96 -30.50
N ASN A 191 -33.13 7.85 -29.16
CA ASN A 191 -31.88 7.58 -28.42
C ASN A 191 -31.49 6.10 -28.59
N LYS A 192 -30.34 5.84 -29.22
CA LYS A 192 -29.77 4.51 -29.44
C LYS A 192 -29.59 3.65 -28.18
N LEU A 193 -29.46 4.27 -27.01
CA LEU A 193 -29.32 3.56 -25.73
C LEU A 193 -30.62 3.04 -25.15
N MET A 194 -31.76 3.46 -25.74
CA MET A 194 -33.11 3.08 -25.33
C MET A 194 -33.81 2.18 -26.38
N ALA A 195 -33.09 1.76 -27.41
CA ALA A 195 -33.58 0.79 -28.38
C ALA A 195 -33.26 -0.64 -27.89
N ASP A 196 -34.26 -1.49 -27.76
CA ASP A 196 -34.18 -2.91 -27.44
C ASP A 196 -33.37 -3.68 -28.49
#